data_0c630823d4ae596da489efdc8c8293ea
#
_entry.id   0c630823d4ae596da489efdc8c8293ea
#
_cell.length_a   1.000
_cell.length_b   1.000
_cell.length_c   1.000
_cell.angle_alpha   90.00
_cell.angle_beta   90.00
_cell.angle_gamma   90.00
#
_symmetry.space_group_name_H-M   'P 1'
#
loop_
_entity.id
_entity.type
_entity.pdbx_description
1 polymer ?
#
loop_
_entity_poly.entity_id
_entity_poly.type
_entity_poly.pdbx_seq_one_letter_code
_entity_poly.pdbx_strand_id
1 'polypeptide(L)'
;MTDALTVLDRGQVRLIEAMGTDLSVVRAARVSTGSRPEDASKGEDRDAKLIRYLLKHDHGTPFEHNAFTFYVKAPVFVERQWLRHRIGSFNEISGRYTEYEPEFYVPAHARAQAKSNRQGSVEAEDEALDGILDAAVRSTIEHAFGQYRQLLADGVARELARIVLPLNLFTEWYWTVNARSLMNFLRLRTQEDAQLEIRQYATAVETLWSERMPVTHAAWRAALEA
;
A
#
# COMPACT_ATOMS: atom_id res chain seq x y z
N MET A 1 4.20 19.20 6.67
CA MET A 1 3.99 17.95 7.43
C MET A 1 2.99 17.17 6.63
N THR A 2 3.37 16.07 6.07
CA THR A 2 2.46 15.24 5.25
C THR A 2 1.52 14.56 6.21
N ASP A 3 0.27 14.94 6.13
CA ASP A 3 -0.74 14.43 7.03
C ASP A 3 -0.97 12.94 6.77
N ALA A 4 -1.37 12.24 7.81
CA ALA A 4 -1.80 10.87 7.69
C ALA A 4 -3.10 10.82 6.89
N LEU A 5 -3.20 9.92 5.92
CA LEU A 5 -4.43 9.66 5.20
C LEU A 5 -5.13 8.48 5.86
N THR A 6 -6.37 8.70 6.28
CA THR A 6 -7.24 7.63 6.79
C THR A 6 -7.73 6.78 5.61
N VAL A 7 -7.71 5.47 5.78
CA VAL A 7 -8.16 4.50 4.77
C VAL A 7 -9.06 3.49 5.45
N LEU A 8 -10.17 3.14 4.82
CA LEU A 8 -11.24 2.35 5.45
C LEU A 8 -11.79 3.09 6.70
N ASP A 9 -12.11 2.34 7.75
CA ASP A 9 -12.64 2.89 9.00
C ASP A 9 -11.54 3.29 10.01
N ARG A 10 -10.46 2.51 10.11
CA ARG A 10 -9.39 2.66 11.11
C ARG A 10 -7.98 2.56 10.54
N GLY A 11 -7.87 2.32 9.24
CA GLY A 11 -6.59 2.20 8.58
C GLY A 11 -5.95 3.54 8.31
N GLN A 12 -4.66 3.52 8.05
CA GLN A 12 -3.87 4.73 7.85
C GLN A 12 -2.69 4.48 6.90
N VAL A 13 -2.36 5.51 6.13
CA VAL A 13 -1.08 5.59 5.41
C VAL A 13 -0.42 6.93 5.73
N ARG A 14 0.86 6.89 6.07
CA ARG A 14 1.68 8.09 6.30
C ARG A 14 2.99 7.96 5.56
N LEU A 15 3.44 9.02 4.91
CA LEU A 15 4.82 9.13 4.42
C LEU A 15 5.71 9.62 5.58
N ILE A 16 6.58 8.74 6.06
CA ILE A 16 7.49 9.03 7.19
C ILE A 16 8.75 9.72 6.70
N GLU A 17 9.36 9.17 5.66
CA GLU A 17 10.61 9.68 5.09
C GLU A 17 10.60 9.57 3.57
N ALA A 18 11.26 10.52 2.92
CA ALA A 18 11.48 10.49 1.48
C ALA A 18 12.92 10.92 1.17
N MET A 19 13.66 10.07 0.49
CA MET A 19 14.95 10.36 -0.08
C MET A 19 14.80 10.60 -1.58
N GLY A 20 15.16 11.78 -2.03
CA GLY A 20 15.13 12.14 -3.45
C GLY A 20 13.80 12.76 -3.91
N THR A 21 13.86 13.27 -5.14
CA THR A 21 12.77 13.99 -5.83
C THR A 21 12.88 13.69 -7.33
N ASP A 22 12.06 14.33 -8.17
CA ASP A 22 12.20 14.31 -9.63
C ASP A 22 13.63 14.62 -10.10
N LEU A 23 14.32 15.55 -9.42
CA LEU A 23 15.69 15.90 -9.74
C LEU A 23 16.67 14.74 -9.49
N SER A 24 16.38 13.84 -8.57
CA SER A 24 17.21 12.64 -8.33
C SER A 24 17.20 11.70 -9.53
N VAL A 25 16.03 11.54 -10.17
CA VAL A 25 15.89 10.78 -11.43
C VAL A 25 16.73 11.41 -12.55
N VAL A 26 16.63 12.73 -12.68
CA VAL A 26 17.38 13.51 -13.70
C VAL A 26 18.90 13.38 -13.49
N ARG A 27 19.38 13.50 -12.24
CA ARG A 27 20.79 13.34 -11.90
C ARG A 27 21.29 11.94 -12.23
N ALA A 28 20.57 10.90 -11.80
CA ALA A 28 20.91 9.52 -12.07
C ALA A 28 20.95 9.22 -13.57
N ALA A 29 20.01 9.73 -14.36
CA ALA A 29 19.99 9.53 -15.80
C ALA A 29 21.16 10.21 -16.52
N ARG A 30 21.45 11.47 -16.16
CA ARG A 30 22.46 12.27 -16.89
C ARG A 30 23.91 11.93 -16.57
N VAL A 31 24.18 11.20 -15.50
CA VAL A 31 25.53 10.70 -15.22
C VAL A 31 26.05 9.84 -16.38
N SER A 32 25.20 9.09 -17.06
CA SER A 32 25.56 8.28 -18.22
C SER A 32 26.03 9.10 -19.44
N THR A 33 25.71 10.39 -19.48
CA THR A 33 26.15 11.34 -20.49
C THR A 33 27.29 12.26 -20.03
N GLY A 34 27.91 11.93 -18.89
CA GLY A 34 29.04 12.66 -18.33
C GLY A 34 28.68 13.94 -17.57
N SER A 35 27.40 14.18 -17.28
CA SER A 35 27.00 15.33 -16.45
C SER A 35 27.38 15.10 -14.99
N ARG A 36 27.94 16.15 -14.35
CA ARG A 36 28.18 16.14 -12.90
C ARG A 36 26.90 16.40 -12.13
N PRO A 37 26.79 15.99 -10.85
CA PRO A 37 25.57 16.18 -10.05
C PRO A 37 25.09 17.61 -9.98
N GLU A 38 25.99 18.58 -9.87
CA GLU A 38 25.71 20.02 -9.81
C GLU A 38 25.17 20.57 -11.12
N ASP A 39 25.53 20.00 -12.27
CA ASP A 39 25.17 20.44 -13.62
C ASP A 39 24.04 19.59 -14.22
N ALA A 40 23.44 18.71 -13.45
CA ALA A 40 22.50 17.74 -13.98
C ALA A 40 21.16 18.37 -14.40
N SER A 41 20.65 19.40 -13.73
CA SER A 41 19.44 20.09 -14.19
C SER A 41 19.75 20.94 -15.42
N LYS A 42 18.85 20.90 -16.39
CA LYS A 42 18.89 21.74 -17.61
C LYS A 42 17.63 22.62 -17.74
N GLY A 43 16.94 22.83 -16.61
CA GLY A 43 15.67 23.54 -16.51
C GLY A 43 14.46 22.60 -16.54
N GLU A 44 13.38 23.03 -15.91
CA GLU A 44 12.18 22.22 -15.64
C GLU A 44 11.62 21.51 -16.88
N ASP A 45 11.48 22.21 -18.01
CA ASP A 45 10.94 21.64 -19.25
C ASP A 45 11.81 20.51 -19.81
N ARG A 46 13.15 20.68 -19.77
CA ARG A 46 14.08 19.67 -20.29
C ARG A 46 14.17 18.47 -19.35
N ASP A 47 14.08 18.71 -18.07
CA ASP A 47 14.11 17.67 -17.05
C ASP A 47 12.80 16.84 -17.11
N ALA A 48 11.65 17.48 -17.26
CA ALA A 48 10.37 16.81 -17.46
C ALA A 48 10.34 15.99 -18.78
N LYS A 49 10.91 16.53 -19.87
CA LYS A 49 11.05 15.77 -21.13
C LYS A 49 11.91 14.53 -20.96
N LEU A 50 13.00 14.62 -20.19
CA LEU A 50 13.87 13.48 -19.92
C LEU A 50 13.12 12.41 -19.10
N ILE A 51 12.41 12.79 -18.04
CA ILE A 51 11.62 11.85 -17.23
C ILE A 51 10.59 11.10 -18.09
N ARG A 52 9.84 11.82 -18.93
CA ARG A 52 8.90 11.19 -19.88
C ARG A 52 9.58 10.23 -20.86
N TYR A 53 10.76 10.61 -21.38
CA TYR A 53 11.54 9.75 -22.26
C TYR A 53 11.97 8.46 -21.58
N LEU A 54 12.48 8.55 -20.33
CA LEU A 54 12.92 7.39 -19.54
C LEU A 54 11.78 6.40 -19.29
N LEU A 55 10.60 6.90 -18.92
CA LEU A 55 9.40 6.07 -18.70
C LEU A 55 8.93 5.42 -20.00
N LYS A 56 8.86 6.18 -21.10
CA LYS A 56 8.43 5.67 -22.41
C LYS A 56 9.32 4.52 -22.93
N HIS A 57 10.61 4.54 -22.60
CA HIS A 57 11.60 3.56 -23.07
C HIS A 57 12.01 2.54 -22.00
N ASP A 58 11.24 2.42 -20.91
CA ASP A 58 11.50 1.49 -19.81
C ASP A 58 12.90 1.60 -19.17
N HIS A 59 13.48 2.80 -19.20
CA HIS A 59 14.75 3.08 -18.54
C HIS A 59 14.52 3.22 -17.02
N GLY A 60 14.34 2.09 -16.34
CA GLY A 60 13.89 2.04 -14.94
C GLY A 60 14.93 2.43 -13.89
N THR A 61 16.24 2.20 -14.16
CA THR A 61 17.31 2.40 -13.17
C THR A 61 17.35 3.80 -12.55
N PRO A 62 17.13 4.92 -13.27
CA PRO A 62 17.12 6.25 -12.67
C PRO A 62 16.06 6.42 -11.55
N PHE A 63 14.95 5.67 -11.62
CA PHE A 63 13.87 5.68 -10.63
C PHE A 63 14.17 4.83 -9.39
N GLU A 64 15.31 4.15 -9.35
CA GLU A 64 15.76 3.36 -8.19
C GLU A 64 16.63 4.21 -7.23
N HIS A 65 17.06 5.41 -7.64
CA HIS A 65 17.90 6.32 -6.85
C HIS A 65 17.10 7.28 -5.94
N ASN A 66 15.98 6.79 -5.45
CA ASN A 66 15.14 7.46 -4.45
C ASN A 66 14.46 6.39 -3.59
N ALA A 67 14.00 6.75 -2.43
CA ALA A 67 13.32 5.84 -1.51
C ALA A 67 12.26 6.57 -0.70
N PHE A 68 11.16 5.87 -0.41
CA PHE A 68 10.04 6.36 0.37
C PHE A 68 9.74 5.36 1.47
N THR A 69 9.67 5.83 2.70
CA THR A 69 9.27 5.02 3.85
C THR A 69 7.86 5.40 4.27
N PHE A 70 6.94 4.47 4.11
CA PHE A 70 5.57 4.60 4.57
C PHE A 70 5.35 3.82 5.87
N TYR A 71 4.58 4.40 6.78
CA TYR A 71 3.91 3.68 7.83
C TYR A 71 2.51 3.36 7.35
N VAL A 72 2.10 2.11 7.49
CA VAL A 72 0.79 1.61 7.05
C VAL A 72 0.14 0.86 8.19
N LYS A 73 -1.13 1.18 8.45
CA LYS A 73 -2.03 0.41 9.29
C LYS A 73 -3.16 -0.15 8.43
N ALA A 74 -3.24 -1.46 8.29
CA ALA A 74 -4.23 -2.12 7.44
C ALA A 74 -4.60 -3.51 7.97
N PRO A 75 -5.75 -4.09 7.55
CA PRO A 75 -6.09 -5.47 7.88
C PRO A 75 -5.06 -6.47 7.31
N VAL A 76 -4.80 -7.54 8.03
CA VAL A 76 -3.84 -8.61 7.64
C VAL A 76 -4.12 -9.14 6.23
N PHE A 77 -5.38 -9.26 5.80
CA PHE A 77 -5.68 -9.74 4.43
C PHE A 77 -5.21 -8.75 3.35
N VAL A 78 -5.14 -7.45 3.65
CA VAL A 78 -4.59 -6.41 2.76
C VAL A 78 -3.07 -6.49 2.75
N GLU A 79 -2.45 -6.60 3.93
CA GLU A 79 -1.00 -6.75 4.11
C GLU A 79 -0.47 -7.94 3.30
N ARG A 80 -1.14 -9.09 3.31
CA ARG A 80 -0.76 -10.28 2.53
C ARG A 80 -0.68 -10.05 1.04
N GLN A 81 -1.53 -9.18 0.49
CA GLN A 81 -1.45 -8.78 -0.92
C GLN A 81 -0.32 -7.79 -1.15
N TRP A 82 -0.02 -6.94 -0.18
CA TRP A 82 1.06 -5.96 -0.24
C TRP A 82 2.43 -6.63 -0.26
N LEU A 83 2.65 -7.61 0.59
CA LEU A 83 3.90 -8.38 0.68
C LEU A 83 4.23 -9.21 -0.58
N ARG A 84 3.32 -9.32 -1.53
CA ARG A 84 3.62 -9.89 -2.86
C ARG A 84 4.57 -8.99 -3.67
N HIS A 85 4.70 -7.71 -3.31
CA HIS A 85 5.63 -6.74 -3.90
C HIS A 85 6.97 -6.78 -3.16
N ARG A 86 7.82 -7.76 -3.52
CA ARG A 86 9.01 -8.16 -2.77
C ARG A 86 10.21 -7.21 -2.87
N ILE A 87 10.19 -6.23 -3.79
CA ILE A 87 11.27 -5.25 -3.93
C ILE A 87 10.95 -4.06 -3.03
N GLY A 88 11.34 -4.20 -1.77
CA GLY A 88 11.15 -3.24 -0.69
C GLY A 88 11.49 -3.87 0.65
N SER A 89 11.58 -3.06 1.69
CA SER A 89 11.84 -3.49 3.05
C SER A 89 10.58 -3.35 3.89
N PHE A 90 10.28 -4.35 4.69
CA PHE A 90 9.12 -4.40 5.56
C PHE A 90 9.54 -4.68 6.99
N ASN A 91 8.90 -4.01 7.93
CA ASN A 91 9.02 -4.31 9.35
C ASN A 91 7.66 -4.12 10.01
N GLU A 92 7.07 -5.22 10.46
CA GLU A 92 5.70 -5.31 10.95
C GLU A 92 5.69 -5.48 12.47
N ILE A 93 4.61 -4.99 13.11
CA ILE A 93 4.31 -5.29 14.51
C ILE A 93 4.26 -6.82 14.70
N SER A 94 4.85 -7.29 15.78
CA SER A 94 4.91 -8.72 16.05
C SER A 94 4.06 -9.11 17.25
N GLY A 95 3.04 -9.91 17.02
CA GLY A 95 2.26 -10.56 18.07
C GLY A 95 3.04 -11.61 18.88
N ARG A 96 4.36 -11.72 18.68
CA ARG A 96 5.26 -12.47 19.58
C ARG A 96 5.77 -11.59 20.72
N TYR A 97 5.90 -10.28 20.45
CA TYR A 97 6.46 -9.33 21.42
C TYR A 97 5.39 -8.49 22.13
N THR A 98 4.29 -8.23 21.44
CA THR A 98 3.17 -7.43 21.97
C THR A 98 1.84 -8.16 21.81
N GLU A 99 0.86 -7.79 22.60
CA GLU A 99 -0.51 -8.25 22.46
C GLU A 99 -1.22 -7.38 21.43
N TYR A 100 -2.15 -7.98 20.69
CA TYR A 100 -2.97 -7.24 19.71
C TYR A 100 -4.12 -6.54 20.40
N GLU A 101 -4.35 -5.29 20.01
CA GLU A 101 -5.56 -4.55 20.35
C GLU A 101 -6.76 -5.08 19.55
N PRO A 102 -8.00 -4.95 20.07
CA PRO A 102 -9.21 -5.45 19.41
C PRO A 102 -9.64 -4.55 18.25
N GLU A 103 -8.76 -4.30 17.30
CA GLU A 103 -9.04 -3.49 16.11
C GLU A 103 -9.23 -4.38 14.89
N PHE A 104 -10.46 -4.43 14.39
CA PHE A 104 -10.86 -5.28 13.28
C PHE A 104 -11.63 -4.49 12.22
N TYR A 105 -11.34 -4.78 10.97
CA TYR A 105 -12.10 -4.23 9.84
C TYR A 105 -13.43 -4.99 9.68
N VAL A 106 -14.52 -4.22 9.59
CA VAL A 106 -15.84 -4.72 9.23
C VAL A 106 -16.28 -3.98 7.98
N PRO A 107 -16.48 -4.67 6.84
CA PRO A 107 -16.96 -4.02 5.62
C PRO A 107 -18.32 -3.36 5.83
N ALA A 108 -18.48 -2.12 5.35
CA ALA A 108 -19.76 -1.42 5.45
C ALA A 108 -20.84 -2.02 4.53
N HIS A 109 -20.41 -2.59 3.39
CA HIS A 109 -21.31 -3.17 2.40
C HIS A 109 -20.77 -4.52 1.93
N ALA A 110 -21.67 -5.46 1.70
CA ALA A 110 -21.37 -6.74 1.10
C ALA A 110 -21.09 -6.56 -0.40
N ARG A 111 -20.25 -7.42 -0.93
CA ARG A 111 -19.96 -7.50 -2.36
C ARG A 111 -20.20 -8.93 -2.86
N ALA A 112 -20.85 -9.04 -4.00
CA ALA A 112 -21.06 -10.32 -4.67
C ALA A 112 -19.84 -10.71 -5.51
N GLN A 113 -19.68 -11.99 -5.77
CA GLN A 113 -18.63 -12.49 -6.67
C GLN A 113 -18.90 -12.03 -8.10
N ALA A 114 -17.91 -11.41 -8.76
CA ALA A 114 -18.03 -11.02 -10.16
C ALA A 114 -18.17 -12.24 -11.07
N LYS A 115 -19.10 -12.21 -12.05
CA LYS A 115 -19.36 -13.32 -12.97
C LYS A 115 -18.24 -13.55 -13.98
N SER A 116 -17.59 -12.48 -14.43
CA SER A 116 -16.55 -12.51 -15.47
C SER A 116 -15.13 -12.57 -14.93
N ASN A 117 -14.90 -12.11 -13.71
CA ASN A 117 -13.60 -12.11 -13.05
C ASN A 117 -13.66 -12.89 -11.73
N ARG A 118 -13.01 -14.04 -11.69
CA ARG A 118 -12.99 -14.90 -10.49
C ARG A 118 -12.33 -14.27 -9.27
N GLN A 119 -11.54 -13.22 -9.43
CA GLN A 119 -10.87 -12.51 -8.35
C GLN A 119 -11.60 -11.21 -7.97
N GLY A 120 -12.51 -10.74 -8.81
CA GLY A 120 -13.24 -9.49 -8.64
C GLY A 120 -14.51 -9.66 -7.82
N SER A 121 -14.94 -8.58 -7.23
CA SER A 121 -16.24 -8.43 -6.58
C SER A 121 -16.98 -7.24 -7.17
N VAL A 122 -18.31 -7.30 -7.15
CA VAL A 122 -19.22 -6.24 -7.58
C VAL A 122 -20.15 -5.89 -6.42
N GLU A 123 -20.77 -4.74 -6.47
CA GLU A 123 -21.79 -4.37 -5.48
C GLU A 123 -22.89 -5.45 -5.44
N ALA A 124 -23.31 -5.78 -4.21
CA ALA A 124 -24.39 -6.74 -4.04
C ALA A 124 -25.74 -6.06 -4.36
N GLU A 125 -26.56 -6.72 -5.14
CA GLU A 125 -27.93 -6.24 -5.45
C GLU A 125 -28.90 -6.45 -4.28
N ASP A 126 -28.58 -7.37 -3.36
CA ASP A 126 -29.40 -7.73 -2.21
C ASP A 126 -28.86 -7.05 -0.95
N GLU A 127 -29.54 -6.03 -0.46
CA GLU A 127 -29.20 -5.29 0.77
C GLU A 127 -29.22 -6.18 2.03
N ALA A 128 -29.93 -7.32 2.00
CA ALA A 128 -29.93 -8.26 3.13
C ALA A 128 -28.54 -8.89 3.36
N LEU A 129 -27.68 -8.93 2.34
CA LEU A 129 -26.31 -9.45 2.46
C LEU A 129 -25.44 -8.59 3.39
N ASP A 130 -25.70 -7.29 3.50
CA ASP A 130 -24.97 -6.42 4.42
C ASP A 130 -25.17 -6.86 5.87
N GLY A 131 -26.41 -7.11 6.26
CA GLY A 131 -26.75 -7.58 7.61
C GLY A 131 -26.18 -8.99 7.91
N ILE A 132 -26.23 -9.89 6.92
CA ILE A 132 -25.66 -11.23 7.04
C ILE A 132 -24.14 -11.16 7.23
N LEU A 133 -23.44 -10.36 6.42
CA LEU A 133 -22.00 -10.19 6.50
C LEU A 133 -21.61 -9.54 7.84
N ASP A 134 -22.24 -8.44 8.23
CA ASP A 134 -21.94 -7.73 9.47
C ASP A 134 -22.12 -8.66 10.69
N ALA A 135 -23.24 -9.36 10.80
CA ALA A 135 -23.49 -10.29 11.90
C ALA A 135 -22.46 -11.43 11.97
N ALA A 136 -22.14 -12.03 10.82
CA ALA A 136 -21.15 -13.11 10.74
C ALA A 136 -19.74 -12.65 11.13
N VAL A 137 -19.31 -11.48 10.61
CA VAL A 137 -18.00 -10.92 10.91
C VAL A 137 -17.88 -10.54 12.38
N ARG A 138 -18.86 -9.83 12.95
CA ARG A 138 -18.82 -9.39 14.36
C ARG A 138 -18.83 -10.57 15.32
N SER A 139 -19.70 -11.56 15.11
CA SER A 139 -19.74 -12.74 16.00
C SER A 139 -18.43 -13.55 15.93
N THR A 140 -17.80 -13.61 14.76
CA THR A 140 -16.48 -14.25 14.59
C THR A 140 -15.40 -13.47 15.32
N ILE A 141 -15.37 -12.15 15.23
CA ILE A 141 -14.42 -11.28 15.94
C ILE A 141 -14.56 -11.48 17.45
N GLU A 142 -15.78 -11.39 17.98
CA GLU A 142 -16.04 -11.52 19.40
C GLU A 142 -15.55 -12.86 19.94
N HIS A 143 -15.91 -13.94 19.26
CA HIS A 143 -15.49 -15.29 19.65
C HIS A 143 -13.96 -15.44 19.57
N ALA A 144 -13.35 -15.11 18.43
CA ALA A 144 -11.93 -15.30 18.21
C ALA A 144 -11.07 -14.44 19.16
N PHE A 145 -11.44 -13.19 19.37
CA PHE A 145 -10.72 -12.31 20.30
C PHE A 145 -10.92 -12.73 21.76
N GLY A 146 -12.10 -13.21 22.11
CA GLY A 146 -12.37 -13.83 23.43
C GLY A 146 -11.46 -15.03 23.68
N GLN A 147 -11.32 -15.93 22.68
CA GLN A 147 -10.41 -17.08 22.78
C GLN A 147 -8.94 -16.65 22.88
N TYR A 148 -8.51 -15.66 22.10
CA TYR A 148 -7.15 -15.09 22.17
C TYR A 148 -6.82 -14.61 23.60
N ARG A 149 -7.72 -13.80 24.18
CA ARG A 149 -7.54 -13.29 25.55
C ARG A 149 -7.53 -14.43 26.61
N GLN A 150 -8.41 -15.43 26.45
CA GLN A 150 -8.44 -16.57 27.35
C GLN A 150 -7.13 -17.38 27.28
N LEU A 151 -6.64 -17.66 26.08
CA LEU A 151 -5.36 -18.37 25.91
C LEU A 151 -4.19 -17.63 26.58
N LEU A 152 -4.15 -16.30 26.46
CA LEU A 152 -3.13 -15.48 27.14
C LEU A 152 -3.29 -15.56 28.68
N ALA A 153 -4.52 -15.48 29.19
CA ALA A 153 -4.81 -15.56 30.59
C ALA A 153 -4.45 -16.95 31.17
N ASP A 154 -4.60 -18.01 30.39
CA ASP A 154 -4.22 -19.39 30.75
C ASP A 154 -2.72 -19.65 30.59
N GLY A 155 -1.91 -18.65 30.23
CA GLY A 155 -0.46 -18.72 30.12
C GLY A 155 0.07 -19.27 28.78
N VAL A 156 -0.78 -19.40 27.77
CA VAL A 156 -0.33 -19.77 26.42
C VAL A 156 0.55 -18.67 25.82
N ALA A 157 1.69 -19.06 25.26
CA ALA A 157 2.62 -18.10 24.65
C ALA A 157 1.93 -17.27 23.54
N ARG A 158 2.24 -15.97 23.47
CA ARG A 158 1.65 -15.03 22.49
C ARG A 158 1.75 -15.54 21.06
N GLU A 159 2.85 -16.17 20.68
CA GLU A 159 3.08 -16.72 19.33
C GLU A 159 2.08 -17.83 18.96
N LEU A 160 1.51 -18.53 19.92
CA LEU A 160 0.47 -19.53 19.74
C LEU A 160 -0.93 -18.93 19.91
N ALA A 161 -1.14 -18.13 20.94
CA ALA A 161 -2.43 -17.52 21.21
C ALA A 161 -2.98 -16.75 20.00
N ARG A 162 -2.12 -16.01 19.28
CA ARG A 162 -2.50 -15.20 18.10
C ARG A 162 -3.02 -16.00 16.90
N ILE A 163 -2.84 -17.32 16.83
CA ILE A 163 -3.26 -18.12 15.67
C ILE A 163 -4.77 -18.18 15.50
N VAL A 164 -5.54 -17.88 16.54
CA VAL A 164 -7.02 -17.87 16.50
C VAL A 164 -7.59 -16.56 15.95
N LEU A 165 -6.75 -15.52 15.77
CA LEU A 165 -7.19 -14.20 15.31
C LEU A 165 -7.54 -14.21 13.81
N PRO A 166 -8.68 -13.61 13.41
CA PRO A 166 -9.09 -13.60 12.02
C PRO A 166 -8.32 -12.56 11.18
N LEU A 167 -8.30 -12.76 9.86
CA LEU A 167 -7.50 -11.97 8.92
C LEU A 167 -7.92 -10.50 8.79
N ASN A 168 -9.07 -10.11 9.28
CA ASN A 168 -9.52 -8.73 9.30
C ASN A 168 -9.01 -7.93 10.51
N LEU A 169 -8.17 -8.54 11.38
CA LEU A 169 -7.41 -7.83 12.39
C LEU A 169 -6.51 -6.80 11.73
N PHE A 170 -6.46 -5.58 12.27
CA PHE A 170 -5.51 -4.58 11.82
C PHE A 170 -4.09 -4.93 12.29
N THR A 171 -3.13 -4.79 11.38
CA THR A 171 -1.70 -4.84 11.63
C THR A 171 -1.05 -3.54 11.17
N GLU A 172 0.21 -3.33 11.54
CA GLU A 172 0.94 -2.09 11.28
C GLU A 172 2.36 -2.42 10.85
N TRP A 173 2.86 -1.71 9.81
CA TRP A 173 4.23 -1.91 9.35
C TRP A 173 4.86 -0.67 8.74
N TYR A 174 6.17 -0.66 8.72
CA TYR A 174 6.98 0.22 7.88
C TYR A 174 7.25 -0.45 6.55
N TRP A 175 7.09 0.28 5.47
CA TRP A 175 7.42 -0.14 4.12
C TRP A 175 8.34 0.87 3.46
N THR A 176 9.58 0.46 3.12
CA THR A 176 10.51 1.29 2.36
C THR A 176 10.65 0.75 0.95
N VAL A 177 10.47 1.62 -0.04
CA VAL A 177 10.40 1.25 -1.45
C VAL A 177 10.98 2.36 -2.33
N ASN A 178 11.65 2.02 -3.44
CA ASN A 178 12.06 3.00 -4.45
C ASN A 178 10.91 3.32 -5.43
N ALA A 179 11.03 4.43 -6.21
CA ALA A 179 9.96 4.85 -7.10
C ALA A 179 9.63 3.82 -8.20
N ARG A 180 10.62 3.10 -8.73
CA ARG A 180 10.37 2.06 -9.74
C ARG A 180 9.45 0.96 -9.22
N SER A 181 9.77 0.44 -8.04
CA SER A 181 9.00 -0.61 -7.40
C SER A 181 7.64 -0.10 -6.91
N LEU A 182 7.59 1.16 -6.46
CA LEU A 182 6.35 1.85 -6.08
C LEU A 182 5.41 1.99 -7.28
N MET A 183 5.89 2.46 -8.43
CA MET A 183 5.10 2.52 -9.68
C MET A 183 4.53 1.15 -10.07
N ASN A 184 5.32 0.07 -9.92
CA ASN A 184 4.82 -1.28 -10.18
C ASN A 184 3.73 -1.71 -9.18
N PHE A 185 3.87 -1.38 -7.90
CA PHE A 185 2.82 -1.61 -6.89
C PHE A 185 1.54 -0.87 -7.27
N LEU A 186 1.64 0.43 -7.54
CA LEU A 186 0.51 1.28 -7.89
C LEU A 186 -0.19 0.78 -9.16
N ARG A 187 0.58 0.47 -10.22
CA ARG A 187 0.04 -0.06 -11.47
C ARG A 187 -0.84 -1.29 -11.28
N LEU A 188 -0.50 -2.16 -10.31
CA LEU A 188 -1.23 -3.40 -10.06
C LEU A 188 -2.34 -3.24 -9.01
N ARG A 189 -2.25 -2.25 -8.11
CA ARG A 189 -3.16 -2.13 -6.97
C ARG A 189 -4.15 -0.98 -7.06
N THR A 190 -4.00 -0.09 -8.03
CA THR A 190 -5.00 0.95 -8.33
C THR A 190 -5.99 0.55 -9.44
N GLN A 191 -5.82 -0.62 -10.07
CA GLN A 191 -6.71 -1.12 -11.11
C GLN A 191 -8.10 -1.47 -10.54
N GLU A 192 -9.12 -1.38 -11.37
CA GLU A 192 -10.51 -1.67 -10.98
C GLU A 192 -10.74 -3.12 -10.53
N ASP A 193 -9.96 -4.06 -11.07
CA ASP A 193 -9.99 -5.47 -10.73
C ASP A 193 -9.20 -5.82 -9.46
N ALA A 194 -8.43 -4.89 -8.91
CA ALA A 194 -7.83 -5.05 -7.60
C ALA A 194 -8.90 -5.01 -6.51
N GLN A 195 -8.72 -5.79 -5.45
CA GLN A 195 -9.65 -5.79 -4.31
C GLN A 195 -9.81 -4.36 -3.76
N LEU A 196 -11.04 -3.96 -3.47
CA LEU A 196 -11.39 -2.58 -3.08
C LEU A 196 -10.50 -2.04 -1.96
N GLU A 197 -10.25 -2.85 -0.93
CA GLU A 197 -9.51 -2.42 0.25
C GLU A 197 -8.05 -2.05 -0.12
N ILE A 198 -7.32 -2.95 -0.77
CA ILE A 198 -5.93 -2.62 -1.17
C ILE A 198 -5.87 -1.49 -2.19
N ARG A 199 -6.89 -1.34 -3.04
CA ARG A 199 -6.99 -0.23 -4.00
C ARG A 199 -7.07 1.12 -3.29
N GLN A 200 -7.87 1.22 -2.23
CA GLN A 200 -7.97 2.44 -1.42
C GLN A 200 -6.63 2.79 -0.75
N TYR A 201 -5.93 1.80 -0.21
CA TYR A 201 -4.58 2.01 0.34
C TYR A 201 -3.58 2.44 -0.74
N ALA A 202 -3.60 1.80 -1.91
CA ALA A 202 -2.73 2.17 -3.02
C ALA A 202 -2.98 3.61 -3.49
N THR A 203 -4.23 4.04 -3.55
CA THR A 203 -4.60 5.43 -3.87
C THR A 203 -4.05 6.41 -2.83
N ALA A 204 -4.13 6.07 -1.54
CA ALA A 204 -3.56 6.91 -0.48
C ALA A 204 -2.03 7.01 -0.59
N VAL A 205 -1.35 5.90 -0.86
CA VAL A 205 0.10 5.89 -1.12
C VAL A 205 0.46 6.76 -2.33
N GLU A 206 -0.32 6.65 -3.42
CA GLU A 206 -0.11 7.43 -4.64
C GLU A 206 -0.26 8.93 -4.39
N THR A 207 -1.27 9.34 -3.63
CA THR A 207 -1.48 10.74 -3.24
C THR A 207 -0.24 11.30 -2.54
N LEU A 208 0.26 10.61 -1.52
CA LEU A 208 1.44 11.03 -0.76
C LEU A 208 2.72 11.06 -1.61
N TRP A 209 2.88 10.09 -2.52
CA TRP A 209 4.02 10.05 -3.42
C TRP A 209 3.98 11.14 -4.48
N SER A 210 2.80 11.44 -5.04
CA SER A 210 2.63 12.45 -6.08
C SER A 210 3.08 13.85 -5.65
N GLU A 211 2.95 14.18 -4.37
CA GLU A 211 3.43 15.44 -3.80
C GLU A 211 4.97 15.54 -3.78
N ARG A 212 5.68 14.41 -3.73
CA ARG A 212 7.13 14.34 -3.66
C ARG A 212 7.79 14.27 -5.02
N MET A 213 7.12 13.65 -5.99
CA MET A 213 7.61 13.48 -7.36
C MET A 213 6.52 13.83 -8.39
N PRO A 214 6.04 15.06 -8.41
CA PRO A 214 4.89 15.45 -9.25
C PRO A 214 5.13 15.27 -10.74
N VAL A 215 6.35 15.54 -11.23
CA VAL A 215 6.69 15.39 -12.65
C VAL A 215 6.77 13.91 -13.04
N THR A 216 7.40 13.09 -12.20
CA THR A 216 7.49 11.64 -12.42
C THR A 216 6.10 11.01 -12.35
N HIS A 217 5.28 11.38 -11.36
CA HIS A 217 3.92 10.88 -11.20
C HIS A 217 3.07 11.19 -12.43
N ALA A 218 3.03 12.46 -12.86
CA ALA A 218 2.26 12.87 -14.03
C ALA A 218 2.71 12.15 -15.32
N ALA A 219 4.02 12.00 -15.52
CA ALA A 219 4.59 11.30 -16.66
C ALA A 219 4.27 9.79 -16.64
N TRP A 220 4.31 9.18 -15.46
CA TRP A 220 3.96 7.77 -15.27
C TRP A 220 2.47 7.50 -15.52
N ARG A 221 1.58 8.35 -15.01
CA ARG A 221 0.13 8.24 -15.28
C ARG A 221 -0.17 8.34 -16.77
N ALA A 222 0.40 9.32 -17.45
CA ALA A 222 0.24 9.47 -18.90
C ALA A 222 0.77 8.26 -19.70
N ALA A 223 1.81 7.59 -19.20
CA ALA A 223 2.34 6.38 -19.85
C ALA A 223 1.46 5.13 -19.62
N LEU A 224 0.61 5.10 -18.60
CA LEU A 224 -0.36 4.01 -18.40
C LEU A 224 -1.60 4.11 -19.29
N GLU A 225 -1.90 5.32 -19.79
CA GLU A 225 -3.07 5.60 -20.63
C GLU A 225 -2.75 5.51 -22.13
N ALA A 226 -1.47 5.39 -22.51
CA ALA A 226 -0.97 5.34 -23.88
C ALA A 226 -0.86 3.91 -24.42
#